data_48b212649830cf615807bd31afa7ed8a
#
_entry.id   48b212649830cf615807bd31afa7ed8a
#
_cell.length_a   1.000
_cell.length_b   1.000
_cell.length_c   1.000
_cell.angle_alpha   90.00
_cell.angle_beta   90.00
_cell.angle_gamma   90.00
#
_symmetry.space_group_name_H-M   'P 1'
#
loop_
_entity.id
_entity.type
_entity.pdbx_description
1 polymer ?
#
loop_
_entity_poly.entity_id
_entity_poly.type
_entity_poly.pdbx_seq_one_letter_code
_entity_poly.pdbx_strand_id
1 'polypeptide(L)'
;MAALVAGGVGGGIGFWAAGRDDHASTTVTGSGDSGALNRKPTSVAGIAAKALPSVVTIEAQGATGEGGTGTGFVYDKQGHILTNNHVVASAADGGKLTATFSDGKKYAAEVVGRAQGYDVAVVKLKNASGAKLNPLPLGKSSDVQVGDATIAIGAPFGLSGTVTTGIISAKDRPVASSDGGGSSASYMSALQTDASINPGNSGGPLMDAGGNVIGINSAIQSAGNGGMGGEGEQSGSIGLGFAIPIDQARRVAQDLIRTGQPIYPQIGVQVSMKDTGNGATIAETGNGGSDSVTPNGPAARAGLHPGDTITKLDDTVIDSGPTLISEIWQHKPGDKITLTFQRNGKEHTAEVTLGQRTGDK
;
A
#
# COMPACT_ATOMS: atom_id res chain seq x y z
N MET A 1 -24.90 -12.88 -86.97
CA MET A 1 -25.29 -11.70 -86.22
C MET A 1 -26.10 -12.02 -84.95
N ALA A 2 -26.89 -13.09 -84.87
CA ALA A 2 -27.65 -13.45 -83.65
C ALA A 2 -26.82 -13.79 -82.40
N ALA A 3 -25.60 -14.37 -82.57
CA ALA A 3 -24.73 -14.75 -81.44
C ALA A 3 -24.08 -13.53 -80.71
N LEU A 4 -23.84 -12.42 -81.42
CA LEU A 4 -23.28 -11.19 -80.82
C LEU A 4 -24.29 -10.41 -80.05
N VAL A 5 -25.57 -10.47 -80.34
CA VAL A 5 -26.62 -9.81 -79.61
C VAL A 5 -26.92 -10.54 -78.28
N ALA A 6 -26.95 -11.89 -78.35
CA ALA A 6 -27.14 -12.69 -77.12
C ALA A 6 -26.00 -12.54 -76.09
N GLY A 7 -24.73 -12.41 -76.58
CA GLY A 7 -23.58 -12.16 -75.69
C GLY A 7 -23.60 -10.76 -75.05
N GLY A 8 -24.02 -9.76 -75.79
CA GLY A 8 -24.11 -8.37 -75.27
C GLY A 8 -25.19 -8.20 -74.21
N VAL A 9 -26.35 -8.81 -74.40
CA VAL A 9 -27.45 -8.75 -73.44
C VAL A 9 -27.12 -9.57 -72.22
N GLY A 10 -26.52 -10.76 -72.33
CA GLY A 10 -26.10 -11.61 -71.24
C GLY A 10 -24.99 -10.95 -70.42
N GLY A 11 -23.99 -10.32 -71.06
CA GLY A 11 -22.90 -9.59 -70.38
C GLY A 11 -23.40 -8.35 -69.64
N GLY A 12 -24.35 -7.62 -70.26
CA GLY A 12 -24.96 -6.43 -69.57
C GLY A 12 -25.80 -6.77 -68.36
N ILE A 13 -26.56 -7.85 -68.41
CA ILE A 13 -27.36 -8.31 -67.23
C ILE A 13 -26.43 -8.88 -66.20
N GLY A 14 -25.37 -9.63 -66.52
CA GLY A 14 -24.38 -10.14 -65.56
C GLY A 14 -23.61 -9.03 -64.88
N PHE A 15 -23.18 -8.00 -65.64
CA PHE A 15 -22.51 -6.82 -65.03
C PHE A 15 -23.46 -6.01 -64.14
N TRP A 16 -24.74 -5.86 -64.54
CA TRP A 16 -25.72 -5.17 -63.75
C TRP A 16 -26.12 -5.97 -62.47
N ALA A 17 -26.10 -7.30 -62.51
CA ALA A 17 -26.33 -8.15 -61.34
C ALA A 17 -25.10 -8.22 -60.44
N ALA A 18 -23.88 -8.21 -60.96
CA ALA A 18 -22.64 -8.19 -60.18
C ALA A 18 -22.34 -6.81 -59.55
N GLY A 19 -22.91 -5.72 -60.14
CA GLY A 19 -22.81 -4.38 -59.56
C GLY A 19 -23.79 -4.09 -58.43
N ARG A 20 -24.61 -5.08 -58.05
CA ARG A 20 -25.43 -5.06 -56.86
C ARG A 20 -24.79 -5.85 -55.71
N ASP A 21 -23.50 -5.73 -55.56
CA ASP A 21 -22.94 -5.95 -54.27
C ASP A 21 -23.48 -4.81 -53.38
N ASP A 22 -24.56 -5.13 -52.70
CA ASP A 22 -24.93 -4.44 -51.49
C ASP A 22 -23.67 -4.41 -50.59
N HIS A 23 -22.93 -3.34 -50.70
CA HIS A 23 -22.17 -2.91 -49.55
C HIS A 23 -23.21 -2.76 -48.44
N ALA A 24 -23.49 -3.85 -47.74
CA ALA A 24 -24.16 -3.80 -46.47
C ALA A 24 -23.27 -2.85 -45.63
N SER A 25 -23.53 -1.58 -45.79
CA SER A 25 -23.09 -0.57 -44.87
C SER A 25 -23.55 -1.07 -43.51
N THR A 26 -22.64 -1.73 -42.79
CA THR A 26 -22.86 -2.07 -41.40
C THR A 26 -23.02 -0.72 -40.68
N THR A 27 -24.23 -0.22 -40.69
CA THR A 27 -24.56 0.92 -39.84
C THR A 27 -24.43 0.38 -38.42
N VAL A 28 -23.26 0.56 -37.83
CA VAL A 28 -23.11 0.44 -36.39
C VAL A 28 -24.02 1.53 -35.83
N THR A 29 -25.24 1.14 -35.49
CA THR A 29 -26.14 1.99 -34.74
C THR A 29 -25.49 2.10 -33.37
N GLY A 30 -24.65 3.13 -33.18
CA GLY A 30 -24.30 3.57 -31.86
C GLY A 30 -25.63 3.82 -31.17
N SER A 31 -25.89 3.12 -30.06
CA SER A 31 -27.06 3.39 -29.23
C SER A 31 -27.07 4.89 -28.97
N GLY A 32 -28.00 5.58 -29.62
CA GLY A 32 -28.19 7.01 -29.44
C GLY A 32 -28.37 7.29 -27.97
N ASP A 33 -27.75 8.36 -27.55
CA ASP A 33 -27.81 8.89 -26.21
C ASP A 33 -27.09 8.03 -25.15
N SER A 34 -25.75 8.08 -25.18
CA SER A 34 -24.99 7.95 -23.94
C SER A 34 -25.31 9.18 -23.08
N GLY A 35 -26.57 9.33 -22.64
CA GLY A 35 -26.90 10.20 -21.54
C GLY A 35 -25.89 9.89 -20.47
N ALA A 36 -25.03 10.87 -20.13
CA ALA A 36 -23.92 10.70 -19.21
C ALA A 36 -24.41 9.81 -18.08
N LEU A 37 -23.88 8.59 -17.96
CA LEU A 37 -24.35 7.57 -17.03
C LEU A 37 -24.48 8.28 -15.70
N ASN A 38 -25.71 8.57 -15.25
CA ASN A 38 -25.97 9.33 -14.02
C ASN A 38 -25.54 8.47 -12.84
N ARG A 39 -24.23 8.50 -12.59
CA ARG A 39 -23.55 7.64 -11.62
C ARG A 39 -23.86 8.18 -10.25
N LYS A 40 -24.51 7.37 -9.42
CA LYS A 40 -24.75 7.74 -8.03
C LYS A 40 -23.39 8.09 -7.38
N PRO A 41 -23.32 9.18 -6.60
CA PRO A 41 -22.07 9.59 -5.92
C PRO A 41 -21.46 8.50 -5.04
N THR A 42 -22.28 7.56 -4.58
CA THR A 42 -21.89 6.39 -3.76
C THR A 42 -21.55 5.14 -4.58
N SER A 43 -21.61 5.21 -5.91
CA SER A 43 -21.11 4.12 -6.75
C SER A 43 -19.57 4.14 -6.80
N VAL A 44 -18.95 2.99 -7.07
CA VAL A 44 -17.49 2.89 -7.26
C VAL A 44 -16.99 3.97 -8.23
N ALA A 45 -17.69 4.14 -9.37
CA ALA A 45 -17.33 5.15 -10.35
C ALA A 45 -17.52 6.59 -9.82
N GLY A 46 -18.50 6.84 -8.97
CA GLY A 46 -18.72 8.14 -8.33
C GLY A 46 -17.64 8.46 -7.30
N ILE A 47 -17.27 7.49 -6.48
CA ILE A 47 -16.17 7.60 -5.49
C ILE A 47 -14.84 7.83 -6.21
N ALA A 48 -14.53 7.01 -7.23
CA ALA A 48 -13.32 7.15 -8.03
C ALA A 48 -13.22 8.53 -8.69
N ALA A 49 -14.30 9.04 -9.29
CA ALA A 49 -14.32 10.37 -9.92
C ALA A 49 -14.02 11.50 -8.94
N LYS A 50 -14.42 11.36 -7.67
CA LYS A 50 -14.10 12.33 -6.61
C LYS A 50 -12.67 12.20 -6.11
N ALA A 51 -12.14 10.98 -6.02
CA ALA A 51 -10.84 10.71 -5.42
C ALA A 51 -9.68 10.95 -6.42
N LEU A 52 -9.84 10.58 -7.69
CA LEU A 52 -8.79 10.64 -8.71
C LEU A 52 -8.09 12.00 -8.83
N PRO A 53 -8.77 13.16 -8.74
CA PRO A 53 -8.09 14.46 -8.77
C PRO A 53 -7.12 14.69 -7.61
N SER A 54 -7.19 13.87 -6.56
CA SER A 54 -6.37 13.94 -5.35
C SER A 54 -5.34 12.82 -5.28
N VAL A 55 -5.30 11.94 -6.28
CA VAL A 55 -4.31 10.86 -6.40
C VAL A 55 -3.25 11.27 -7.41
N VAL A 56 -1.99 11.03 -7.09
CA VAL A 56 -0.85 11.41 -7.92
C VAL A 56 0.02 10.20 -8.23
N THR A 57 0.60 10.17 -9.42
CA THR A 57 1.76 9.32 -9.72
C THR A 57 3.00 9.95 -9.13
N ILE A 58 3.78 9.18 -8.39
CA ILE A 58 5.08 9.59 -7.87
C ILE A 58 6.16 8.91 -8.71
N GLU A 59 7.06 9.73 -9.27
CA GLU A 59 8.28 9.28 -9.95
C GLU A 59 9.47 9.69 -9.07
N ALA A 60 10.21 8.71 -8.56
CA ALA A 60 11.41 8.90 -7.77
C ALA A 60 12.62 8.49 -8.60
N GLN A 61 13.63 9.34 -8.67
CA GLN A 61 14.87 9.07 -9.37
C GLN A 61 16.05 9.37 -8.45
N GLY A 62 16.83 8.34 -8.16
CA GLY A 62 18.07 8.46 -7.38
C GLY A 62 19.17 9.18 -8.13
N ALA A 63 20.19 9.61 -7.41
CA ALA A 63 21.37 10.29 -7.98
C ALA A 63 22.17 9.40 -8.95
N THR A 64 22.10 8.08 -8.79
CA THR A 64 22.77 7.05 -9.61
C THR A 64 21.94 6.58 -10.80
N GLY A 65 20.71 7.12 -10.98
CA GLY A 65 19.83 6.77 -12.08
C GLY A 65 18.83 5.65 -11.75
N GLU A 66 18.91 5.06 -10.57
CA GLU A 66 17.89 4.15 -10.06
C GLU A 66 16.57 4.90 -9.88
N GLY A 67 15.46 4.26 -10.26
CA GLY A 67 14.15 4.91 -10.21
C GLY A 67 13.08 4.01 -9.63
N GLY A 68 12.08 4.63 -9.04
CA GLY A 68 10.86 3.99 -8.58
C GLY A 68 9.65 4.78 -9.05
N THR A 69 8.55 4.07 -9.29
CA THR A 69 7.27 4.68 -9.60
C THR A 69 6.21 4.10 -8.69
N GLY A 70 5.35 4.94 -8.18
CA GLY A 70 4.23 4.54 -7.33
C GLY A 70 3.15 5.60 -7.32
N THR A 71 2.30 5.51 -6.34
CA THR A 71 1.15 6.39 -6.15
C THR A 71 1.29 7.14 -4.83
N GLY A 72 0.65 8.28 -4.74
CA GLY A 72 0.40 9.00 -3.50
C GLY A 72 -0.95 9.70 -3.55
N PHE A 73 -1.36 10.26 -2.45
CA PHE A 73 -2.59 11.05 -2.41
C PHE A 73 -2.44 12.30 -1.54
N VAL A 74 -3.21 13.32 -1.88
CA VAL A 74 -3.19 14.61 -1.17
C VAL A 74 -3.67 14.40 0.26
N TYR A 75 -2.77 14.68 1.21
CA TYR A 75 -3.03 14.55 2.64
C TYR A 75 -3.65 15.83 3.23
N ASP A 76 -3.13 16.99 2.82
CA ASP A 76 -3.61 18.28 3.32
C ASP A 76 -3.57 19.38 2.25
N LYS A 77 -4.12 20.55 2.59
CA LYS A 77 -4.14 21.74 1.72
C LYS A 77 -2.78 22.43 1.62
N GLN A 78 -1.81 22.06 2.44
CA GLN A 78 -0.46 22.58 2.42
C GLN A 78 0.41 21.90 1.35
N GLY A 79 -0.11 20.84 0.71
CA GLY A 79 0.56 20.12 -0.36
C GLY A 79 1.42 18.95 0.14
N HIS A 80 1.11 18.42 1.32
CA HIS A 80 1.67 17.14 1.73
C HIS A 80 0.94 16.02 0.99
N ILE A 81 1.72 15.08 0.49
CA ILE A 81 1.28 13.85 -0.17
C ILE A 81 1.71 12.69 0.70
N LEU A 82 0.78 11.78 0.98
CA LEU A 82 1.05 10.54 1.70
C LEU A 82 1.31 9.42 0.70
N THR A 83 2.33 8.60 0.96
CA THR A 83 2.75 7.49 0.10
C THR A 83 3.52 6.44 0.91
N ASN A 84 4.02 5.38 0.26
CA ASN A 84 4.92 4.42 0.89
C ASN A 84 6.38 4.91 0.92
N ASN A 85 7.14 4.44 1.92
CA ASN A 85 8.57 4.68 2.02
C ASN A 85 9.32 4.13 0.81
N HIS A 86 9.04 2.88 0.41
CA HIS A 86 9.75 2.23 -0.70
C HIS A 86 9.56 2.96 -2.04
N VAL A 87 8.43 3.68 -2.23
CA VAL A 87 8.17 4.49 -3.45
C VAL A 87 9.15 5.65 -3.59
N VAL A 88 9.58 6.24 -2.48
CA VAL A 88 10.44 7.44 -2.47
C VAL A 88 11.87 7.17 -2.01
N ALA A 89 12.18 5.93 -1.63
CA ALA A 89 13.47 5.56 -1.04
C ALA A 89 14.66 5.92 -1.93
N SER A 90 14.58 5.67 -3.25
CA SER A 90 15.64 5.98 -4.19
C SER A 90 15.98 7.49 -4.30
N ALA A 91 14.98 8.35 -4.04
CA ALA A 91 15.15 9.79 -4.13
C ALA A 91 15.52 10.47 -2.79
N ALA A 92 15.63 9.71 -1.70
CA ALA A 92 15.81 10.27 -0.36
C ALA A 92 17.15 11.00 -0.17
N ASP A 93 18.22 10.51 -0.81
CA ASP A 93 19.59 11.00 -0.64
C ASP A 93 19.99 11.94 -1.81
N GLY A 94 19.21 13.00 -2.03
CA GLY A 94 19.51 14.00 -3.04
C GLY A 94 18.98 13.70 -4.44
N GLY A 95 18.11 12.71 -4.58
CA GLY A 95 17.43 12.39 -5.82
C GLY A 95 16.30 13.37 -6.19
N LYS A 96 15.62 13.08 -7.29
CA LYS A 96 14.51 13.90 -7.79
C LYS A 96 13.18 13.20 -7.55
N LEU A 97 12.19 13.97 -7.08
CA LEU A 97 10.81 13.52 -6.95
C LEU A 97 9.90 14.39 -7.81
N THR A 98 9.03 13.74 -8.55
CA THR A 98 7.98 14.40 -9.33
C THR A 98 6.62 13.77 -8.96
N ALA A 99 5.63 14.61 -8.71
CA ALA A 99 4.24 14.21 -8.54
C ALA A 99 3.41 14.67 -9.73
N THR A 100 2.76 13.74 -10.41
CA THR A 100 1.91 14.01 -11.60
C THR A 100 0.45 13.76 -11.21
N PHE A 101 -0.37 14.80 -11.34
CA PHE A 101 -1.83 14.73 -11.10
C PHE A 101 -2.57 14.13 -12.29
N SER A 102 -3.82 13.72 -12.08
CA SER A 102 -4.69 13.15 -13.11
C SER A 102 -4.99 14.10 -14.29
N ASP A 103 -4.83 15.42 -14.11
CA ASP A 103 -4.95 16.43 -15.16
C ASP A 103 -3.65 16.62 -15.98
N GLY A 104 -2.63 15.79 -15.72
CA GLY A 104 -1.32 15.82 -16.38
C GLY A 104 -0.34 16.85 -15.81
N LYS A 105 -0.74 17.67 -14.83
CA LYS A 105 0.17 18.64 -14.22
C LYS A 105 1.21 17.95 -13.36
N LYS A 106 2.46 18.38 -13.55
CA LYS A 106 3.62 17.87 -12.83
C LYS A 106 4.15 18.90 -11.86
N TYR A 107 4.44 18.45 -10.64
CA TYR A 107 5.08 19.27 -9.61
C TYR A 107 6.32 18.55 -9.11
N ALA A 108 7.39 19.29 -8.95
CA ALA A 108 8.54 18.81 -8.19
C ALA A 108 8.14 18.65 -6.72
N ALA A 109 8.68 17.63 -6.08
CA ALA A 109 8.42 17.36 -4.68
C ALA A 109 9.72 17.12 -3.91
N GLU A 110 9.63 17.14 -2.59
CA GLU A 110 10.73 16.78 -1.69
C GLU A 110 10.21 15.87 -0.58
N VAL A 111 11.08 15.03 -0.05
CA VAL A 111 10.78 14.17 1.09
C VAL A 111 10.76 15.04 2.36
N VAL A 112 9.64 15.05 3.08
CA VAL A 112 9.50 15.68 4.40
C VAL A 112 10.07 14.76 5.47
N GLY A 113 9.74 13.46 5.36
CA GLY A 113 10.22 12.44 6.25
C GLY A 113 9.78 11.06 5.77
N ARG A 114 10.48 10.04 6.27
CA ARG A 114 10.25 8.64 5.95
C ARG A 114 10.21 7.82 7.23
N ALA A 115 9.39 6.79 7.23
CA ALA A 115 9.30 5.79 8.28
C ALA A 115 9.45 4.42 7.64
N GLN A 116 10.69 3.94 7.56
CA GLN A 116 11.04 2.71 6.88
C GLN A 116 10.34 1.51 7.52
N GLY A 117 10.35 1.42 8.86
CA GLY A 117 9.70 0.33 9.57
C GLY A 117 8.19 0.25 9.32
N TYR A 118 7.50 1.37 9.16
CA TYR A 118 6.07 1.44 8.86
C TYR A 118 5.76 1.43 7.36
N ASP A 119 6.76 1.54 6.50
CA ASP A 119 6.61 1.75 5.06
C ASP A 119 5.74 2.96 4.69
N VAL A 120 5.87 4.07 5.43
CA VAL A 120 5.13 5.32 5.22
C VAL A 120 6.10 6.46 4.93
N ALA A 121 5.75 7.31 3.98
CA ALA A 121 6.49 8.55 3.72
C ALA A 121 5.54 9.73 3.48
N VAL A 122 6.01 10.91 3.80
CA VAL A 122 5.38 12.19 3.46
C VAL A 122 6.29 12.95 2.52
N VAL A 123 5.74 13.39 1.41
CA VAL A 123 6.41 14.29 0.49
C VAL A 123 5.67 15.62 0.40
N LYS A 124 6.39 16.69 0.07
CA LYS A 124 5.87 18.05 -0.06
C LYS A 124 6.00 18.52 -1.50
N LEU A 125 4.90 18.99 -2.07
CA LEU A 125 4.91 19.61 -3.39
C LEU A 125 5.63 20.97 -3.34
N LYS A 126 6.50 21.22 -4.32
CA LYS A 126 7.17 22.51 -4.50
C LYS A 126 6.40 23.40 -5.47
N ASN A 127 6.32 24.68 -5.17
CA ASN A 127 5.69 25.68 -6.05
C ASN A 127 4.25 25.32 -6.48
N ALA A 128 3.48 24.70 -5.60
CA ALA A 128 2.13 24.22 -5.88
C ALA A 128 1.04 25.24 -5.57
N SER A 129 1.32 26.55 -5.51
CA SER A 129 0.34 27.60 -5.19
C SER A 129 -0.84 27.68 -6.15
N GLY A 130 -0.69 27.16 -7.37
CA GLY A 130 -1.78 27.03 -8.37
C GLY A 130 -2.45 25.66 -8.41
N ALA A 131 -2.06 24.70 -7.56
CA ALA A 131 -2.63 23.37 -7.54
C ALA A 131 -3.98 23.38 -6.80
N LYS A 132 -4.98 22.69 -7.37
CA LYS A 132 -6.24 22.42 -6.69
C LYS A 132 -6.06 21.24 -5.74
N LEU A 133 -5.58 21.51 -4.53
CA LEU A 133 -5.33 20.51 -3.53
C LEU A 133 -6.61 20.19 -2.76
N ASN A 134 -7.19 19.03 -3.04
CA ASN A 134 -8.36 18.50 -2.35
C ASN A 134 -7.93 17.30 -1.51
N PRO A 135 -7.70 17.43 -0.19
CA PRO A 135 -7.34 16.31 0.65
C PRO A 135 -8.41 15.21 0.60
N LEU A 136 -7.98 13.95 0.54
CA LEU A 136 -8.91 12.83 0.67
C LEU A 136 -9.40 12.72 2.11
N PRO A 137 -10.70 12.44 2.32
CA PRO A 137 -11.21 12.20 3.67
C PRO A 137 -10.58 10.93 4.22
N LEU A 138 -10.06 10.99 5.45
CA LEU A 138 -9.52 9.84 6.15
C LEU A 138 -10.61 9.21 7.00
N GLY A 139 -10.80 7.91 6.85
CA GLY A 139 -11.67 7.08 7.68
C GLY A 139 -10.97 6.66 8.98
N LYS A 140 -11.47 5.58 9.55
CA LYS A 140 -10.89 4.89 10.70
C LYS A 140 -10.68 3.43 10.35
N SER A 141 -9.44 2.99 10.31
CA SER A 141 -9.12 1.59 10.05
C SER A 141 -9.54 0.66 11.20
N SER A 142 -9.65 1.20 12.42
CA SER A 142 -10.18 0.46 13.58
C SER A 142 -11.64 0.01 13.41
N ASP A 143 -12.46 0.79 12.72
CA ASP A 143 -13.90 0.53 12.54
C ASP A 143 -14.19 -0.47 11.40
N VAL A 144 -13.18 -0.75 10.56
CA VAL A 144 -13.29 -1.65 9.40
C VAL A 144 -13.56 -3.10 9.85
N GLN A 145 -14.42 -3.80 9.12
CA GLN A 145 -14.77 -5.20 9.36
C GLN A 145 -14.47 -6.06 8.13
N VAL A 146 -14.21 -7.36 8.37
CA VAL A 146 -14.10 -8.35 7.29
C VAL A 146 -15.41 -8.40 6.52
N GLY A 147 -15.30 -8.32 5.18
CA GLY A 147 -16.46 -8.25 4.28
C GLY A 147 -16.81 -6.82 3.83
N ASP A 148 -16.24 -5.77 4.46
CA ASP A 148 -16.46 -4.39 4.02
C ASP A 148 -15.90 -4.18 2.61
N ALA A 149 -16.67 -3.49 1.75
CA ALA A 149 -16.26 -3.20 0.38
C ALA A 149 -15.07 -2.25 0.34
N THR A 150 -14.13 -2.53 -0.53
CA THR A 150 -12.92 -1.72 -0.73
C THR A 150 -12.77 -1.25 -2.17
N ILE A 151 -12.16 -0.08 -2.33
CA ILE A 151 -11.80 0.52 -3.61
C ILE A 151 -10.34 0.92 -3.52
N ALA A 152 -9.46 0.24 -4.26
CA ALA A 152 -8.06 0.61 -4.34
C ALA A 152 -7.84 1.50 -5.56
N ILE A 153 -7.13 2.61 -5.36
CA ILE A 153 -6.81 3.54 -6.44
C ILE A 153 -5.28 3.63 -6.57
N GLY A 154 -4.81 3.64 -7.81
CA GLY A 154 -3.40 3.76 -8.13
C GLY A 154 -3.17 4.40 -9.50
N ALA A 155 -1.89 4.64 -9.80
CA ALA A 155 -1.45 5.22 -11.05
C ALA A 155 -0.30 4.39 -11.65
N PRO A 156 -0.52 3.08 -11.94
CA PRO A 156 0.52 2.21 -12.47
C PRO A 156 1.04 2.73 -13.81
N PHE A 157 2.35 2.61 -14.02
CA PHE A 157 3.03 2.96 -15.28
C PHE A 157 2.81 4.42 -15.77
N GLY A 158 2.54 5.37 -14.86
CA GLY A 158 2.26 6.75 -15.26
C GLY A 158 0.88 6.95 -15.90
N LEU A 159 0.07 5.91 -15.96
CA LEU A 159 -1.33 5.97 -16.37
C LEU A 159 -2.17 6.25 -15.12
N SER A 160 -2.52 7.53 -14.92
CA SER A 160 -3.36 7.94 -13.80
C SER A 160 -4.74 7.28 -13.89
N GLY A 161 -5.20 6.69 -12.78
CA GLY A 161 -6.59 6.32 -12.63
C GLY A 161 -6.95 4.85 -12.71
N THR A 162 -6.03 3.93 -12.40
CA THR A 162 -6.41 2.53 -12.18
C THR A 162 -7.21 2.40 -10.90
N VAL A 163 -8.39 1.79 -11.01
CA VAL A 163 -9.30 1.54 -9.88
C VAL A 163 -9.61 0.05 -9.86
N THR A 164 -9.39 -0.59 -8.73
CA THR A 164 -9.79 -1.97 -8.48
C THR A 164 -10.71 -2.04 -7.26
N THR A 165 -11.53 -3.07 -7.17
CA THR A 165 -12.49 -3.25 -6.08
C THR A 165 -12.37 -4.64 -5.50
N GLY A 166 -12.73 -4.74 -4.24
CA GLY A 166 -12.75 -5.97 -3.48
C GLY A 166 -13.44 -5.78 -2.14
N ILE A 167 -13.06 -6.61 -1.19
CA ILE A 167 -13.49 -6.54 0.21
C ILE A 167 -12.28 -6.60 1.15
N ILE A 168 -12.49 -6.27 2.40
CA ILE A 168 -11.55 -6.63 3.46
C ILE A 168 -11.64 -8.14 3.69
N SER A 169 -10.56 -8.84 3.37
CA SER A 169 -10.47 -10.30 3.52
C SER A 169 -10.02 -10.70 4.93
N ALA A 170 -9.17 -9.89 5.55
CA ALA A 170 -8.71 -10.06 6.94
C ALA A 170 -8.19 -8.74 7.50
N LYS A 171 -8.05 -8.68 8.83
CA LYS A 171 -7.43 -7.60 9.58
C LYS A 171 -6.22 -8.12 10.32
N ASP A 172 -5.38 -7.21 10.77
CA ASP A 172 -4.27 -7.46 11.68
C ASP A 172 -3.34 -8.59 11.20
N ARG A 173 -3.11 -8.60 9.84
CA ARG A 173 -2.18 -9.56 9.24
C ARG A 173 -0.74 -9.09 9.44
N PRO A 174 0.08 -9.85 10.19
CA PRO A 174 1.49 -9.54 10.29
C PRO A 174 2.14 -9.74 8.92
N VAL A 175 2.62 -8.67 8.32
CA VAL A 175 3.33 -8.70 7.04
C VAL A 175 4.72 -8.16 7.27
N ALA A 176 5.72 -9.00 7.01
CA ALA A 176 7.10 -8.58 6.90
C ALA A 176 7.40 -8.29 5.44
N SER A 177 7.91 -7.13 5.15
CA SER A 177 8.27 -6.69 3.82
C SER A 177 9.72 -6.26 3.79
N SER A 178 10.45 -6.68 2.76
CA SER A 178 11.76 -6.13 2.45
C SER A 178 11.72 -5.53 1.05
N ASP A 179 12.36 -4.38 0.90
CA ASP A 179 12.54 -3.69 -0.39
C ASP A 179 13.61 -4.35 -1.29
N GLY A 180 14.04 -5.59 -0.94
CA GLY A 180 15.03 -6.35 -1.72
C GLY A 180 16.46 -5.84 -1.64
N GLY A 181 16.72 -4.74 -0.95
CA GLY A 181 18.01 -4.04 -0.94
C GLY A 181 18.83 -4.14 0.33
N GLY A 182 18.50 -5.05 1.28
CA GLY A 182 19.33 -5.18 2.49
C GLY A 182 18.54 -5.10 3.81
N SER A 183 19.20 -5.01 4.90
CA SER A 183 18.93 -5.29 6.29
C SER A 183 17.71 -4.63 7.00
N SER A 184 16.77 -4.01 6.29
CA SER A 184 15.65 -3.28 6.92
C SER A 184 14.31 -3.76 6.40
N ALA A 185 13.70 -4.70 7.11
CA ALA A 185 12.33 -5.10 6.86
C ALA A 185 11.36 -4.10 7.49
N SER A 186 10.26 -3.80 6.80
CA SER A 186 9.08 -3.16 7.39
C SER A 186 8.16 -4.23 7.96
N TYR A 187 7.50 -3.91 9.05
CA TYR A 187 6.53 -4.79 9.70
C TYR A 187 5.23 -4.04 9.87
N MET A 188 4.15 -4.61 9.36
CA MET A 188 2.85 -3.99 9.46
C MET A 188 1.81 -5.01 9.90
N SER A 189 0.88 -4.57 10.72
CA SER A 189 -0.37 -5.28 10.97
C SER A 189 -1.37 -4.82 9.91
N ALA A 190 -1.36 -5.49 8.76
CA ALA A 190 -2.00 -5.02 7.55
C ALA A 190 -3.50 -5.33 7.49
N LEU A 191 -4.25 -4.45 6.81
CA LEU A 191 -5.53 -4.81 6.23
C LEU A 191 -5.27 -5.66 4.99
N GLN A 192 -5.91 -6.82 4.90
CA GLN A 192 -5.86 -7.67 3.71
C GLN A 192 -7.11 -7.45 2.86
N THR A 193 -6.94 -7.32 1.56
CA THR A 193 -8.03 -7.16 0.57
C THR A 193 -7.80 -8.06 -0.63
N ASP A 194 -8.88 -8.48 -1.29
CA ASP A 194 -8.84 -9.17 -2.58
C ASP A 194 -8.90 -8.20 -3.78
N ALA A 195 -9.06 -6.89 -3.52
CA ALA A 195 -8.83 -5.88 -4.55
C ALA A 195 -7.42 -6.05 -5.13
N SER A 196 -7.28 -5.99 -6.46
CA SER A 196 -5.98 -6.20 -7.11
C SER A 196 -5.00 -5.08 -6.75
N ILE A 197 -4.02 -5.40 -5.92
CA ILE A 197 -2.89 -4.53 -5.57
C ILE A 197 -1.66 -5.04 -6.33
N ASN A 198 -1.09 -4.20 -7.19
CA ASN A 198 0.05 -4.51 -8.06
C ASN A 198 1.09 -3.39 -7.98
N PRO A 199 2.33 -3.62 -8.44
CA PRO A 199 3.31 -2.54 -8.61
C PRO A 199 2.72 -1.35 -9.35
N GLY A 200 2.87 -0.16 -8.77
CA GLY A 200 2.23 1.08 -9.21
C GLY A 200 1.01 1.51 -8.40
N ASN A 201 0.29 0.60 -7.72
CA ASN A 201 -0.75 0.99 -6.75
C ASN A 201 -0.16 1.34 -5.38
N SER A 202 1.07 0.91 -5.08
CA SER A 202 1.76 1.22 -3.82
C SER A 202 1.76 2.71 -3.53
N GLY A 203 1.40 3.08 -2.31
CA GLY A 203 1.27 4.46 -1.84
C GLY A 203 -0.08 5.10 -2.15
N GLY A 204 -0.91 4.48 -2.98
CA GLY A 204 -2.26 4.92 -3.28
C GLY A 204 -3.25 4.61 -2.15
N PRO A 205 -4.42 5.25 -2.14
CA PRO A 205 -5.43 5.03 -1.12
C PRO A 205 -6.19 3.71 -1.33
N LEU A 206 -6.40 2.96 -0.24
CA LEU A 206 -7.47 1.99 -0.11
C LEU A 206 -8.65 2.70 0.55
N MET A 207 -9.82 2.70 -0.09
CA MET A 207 -10.99 3.45 0.34
C MET A 207 -12.14 2.52 0.69
N ASP A 208 -13.01 2.97 1.60
CA ASP A 208 -14.29 2.33 1.92
C ASP A 208 -15.39 2.71 0.91
N ALA A 209 -16.58 2.12 1.06
CA ALA A 209 -17.77 2.43 0.26
C ALA A 209 -18.31 3.85 0.50
N GLY A 210 -17.87 4.54 1.55
CA GLY A 210 -18.18 5.95 1.83
C GLY A 210 -17.23 6.93 1.10
N GLY A 211 -16.15 6.42 0.51
CA GLY A 211 -15.12 7.22 -0.13
C GLY A 211 -14.11 7.81 0.85
N ASN A 212 -13.94 7.20 2.03
CA ASN A 212 -12.91 7.57 2.99
C ASN A 212 -11.71 6.63 2.84
N VAL A 213 -10.51 7.15 3.02
CA VAL A 213 -9.28 6.35 3.01
C VAL A 213 -9.20 5.54 4.30
N ILE A 214 -9.14 4.22 4.20
CA ILE A 214 -8.99 3.27 5.31
C ILE A 214 -7.59 2.66 5.38
N GLY A 215 -6.79 2.80 4.31
CA GLY A 215 -5.42 2.31 4.29
C GLY A 215 -4.60 2.88 3.14
N ILE A 216 -3.29 2.59 3.15
CA ILE A 216 -2.36 2.87 2.06
C ILE A 216 -2.03 1.54 1.39
N ASN A 217 -2.31 1.39 0.10
CA ASN A 217 -1.97 0.19 -0.66
C ASN A 217 -0.47 -0.08 -0.62
N SER A 218 -0.09 -1.32 -0.42
CA SER A 218 1.31 -1.74 -0.43
C SER A 218 1.44 -3.03 -1.25
N ALA A 219 2.00 -2.92 -2.45
CA ALA A 219 2.23 -4.03 -3.37
C ALA A 219 3.57 -4.72 -3.07
N ILE A 220 3.77 -5.12 -1.83
CA ILE A 220 5.00 -5.76 -1.40
C ILE A 220 4.80 -7.26 -1.41
N GLN A 221 5.78 -7.99 -1.93
CA GLN A 221 5.79 -9.45 -1.83
C GLN A 221 6.01 -9.84 -0.37
N SER A 222 5.09 -10.64 0.17
CA SER A 222 5.31 -11.25 1.48
C SER A 222 6.59 -12.08 1.47
N ALA A 223 7.52 -11.78 2.35
CA ALA A 223 8.81 -12.51 2.49
C ALA A 223 8.66 -14.00 2.87
N GLY A 224 7.42 -14.49 3.05
CA GLY A 224 7.11 -15.85 3.51
C GLY A 224 6.93 -16.90 2.42
N ASN A 225 7.00 -16.58 1.13
CA ASN A 225 6.83 -17.57 0.06
C ASN A 225 8.10 -17.74 -0.78
N GLY A 226 9.23 -18.01 -0.13
CA GLY A 226 10.46 -18.47 -0.75
C GLY A 226 10.31 -19.91 -1.25
N GLY A 227 9.52 -20.14 -2.29
CA GLY A 227 9.32 -21.45 -2.88
C GLY A 227 9.14 -21.36 -4.40
N MET A 228 10.23 -21.67 -5.14
CA MET A 228 10.22 -22.10 -6.55
C MET A 228 9.45 -21.22 -7.55
N GLY A 229 9.96 -20.01 -7.79
CA GLY A 229 9.63 -19.24 -8.98
C GLY A 229 10.94 -18.67 -9.52
N GLY A 230 11.33 -19.11 -10.73
CA GLY A 230 12.55 -18.65 -11.41
C GLY A 230 12.47 -17.14 -11.70
N GLU A 231 13.64 -16.53 -11.85
CA GLU A 231 13.82 -15.15 -12.30
C GLU A 231 12.95 -14.89 -13.54
N GLY A 232 11.91 -14.02 -13.42
CA GLY A 232 11.20 -13.50 -14.57
C GLY A 232 9.68 -13.40 -14.51
N GLU A 233 8.97 -13.94 -13.54
CA GLU A 233 7.51 -13.77 -13.48
C GLU A 233 7.11 -12.64 -12.54
N GLN A 234 6.77 -11.48 -13.12
CA GLN A 234 5.92 -10.47 -12.48
C GLN A 234 4.53 -11.11 -12.26
N SER A 235 4.36 -11.86 -11.18
CA SER A 235 3.04 -12.39 -10.86
C SER A 235 2.14 -11.23 -10.42
N GLY A 236 1.07 -10.99 -11.17
CA GLY A 236 0.00 -10.10 -10.76
C GLY A 236 -0.66 -10.55 -9.46
N SER A 237 -1.48 -9.71 -8.87
CA SER A 237 -2.21 -10.00 -7.65
C SER A 237 -3.02 -11.31 -7.79
N ILE A 238 -2.75 -12.27 -6.90
CA ILE A 238 -3.49 -13.53 -6.79
C ILE A 238 -4.69 -13.43 -5.82
N GLY A 239 -5.23 -12.22 -5.62
CA GLY A 239 -6.30 -11.96 -4.64
C GLY A 239 -5.79 -11.74 -3.21
N LEU A 240 -4.49 -11.49 -3.05
CA LEU A 240 -3.85 -11.14 -1.78
C LEU A 240 -3.22 -9.75 -1.90
N GLY A 241 -3.97 -8.73 -1.55
CA GLY A 241 -3.51 -7.35 -1.43
C GLY A 241 -3.38 -6.95 0.03
N PHE A 242 -2.44 -6.07 0.33
CA PHE A 242 -2.23 -5.54 1.67
C PHE A 242 -2.28 -4.02 1.67
N ALA A 243 -2.75 -3.45 2.78
CA ALA A 243 -2.74 -2.01 3.00
C ALA A 243 -2.35 -1.68 4.44
N ILE A 244 -1.55 -0.64 4.60
CA ILE A 244 -1.18 -0.08 5.90
C ILE A 244 -2.41 0.62 6.48
N PRO A 245 -2.87 0.29 7.70
CA PRO A 245 -4.04 0.90 8.31
C PRO A 245 -3.91 2.44 8.40
N ILE A 246 -4.97 3.17 8.04
CA ILE A 246 -4.92 4.64 7.98
C ILE A 246 -4.71 5.29 9.34
N ASP A 247 -5.19 4.69 10.44
CA ASP A 247 -4.97 5.25 11.77
C ASP A 247 -3.48 5.25 12.13
N GLN A 248 -2.75 4.18 11.77
CA GLN A 248 -1.30 4.10 11.90
C GLN A 248 -0.61 5.11 10.97
N ALA A 249 -0.95 5.10 9.68
CA ALA A 249 -0.34 5.97 8.68
C ALA A 249 -0.53 7.46 9.01
N ARG A 250 -1.72 7.85 9.51
CA ARG A 250 -2.02 9.22 9.96
C ARG A 250 -1.12 9.65 11.13
N ARG A 251 -0.94 8.77 12.13
CA ARG A 251 -0.05 9.05 13.28
C ARG A 251 1.38 9.26 12.81
N VAL A 252 1.89 8.33 12.00
CA VAL A 252 3.24 8.40 11.44
C VAL A 252 3.41 9.66 10.59
N ALA A 253 2.46 9.98 9.71
CA ALA A 253 2.50 11.18 8.88
C ALA A 253 2.59 12.47 9.73
N GLN A 254 1.83 12.55 10.83
CA GLN A 254 1.89 13.70 11.74
C GLN A 254 3.26 13.84 12.41
N ASP A 255 3.90 12.74 12.80
CA ASP A 255 5.25 12.76 13.35
C ASP A 255 6.27 13.21 12.30
N LEU A 256 6.19 12.66 11.08
CA LEU A 256 7.05 13.04 9.96
C LEU A 256 6.91 14.53 9.59
N ILE A 257 5.70 15.06 9.53
CA ILE A 257 5.45 16.48 9.23
C ILE A 257 6.03 17.37 10.34
N ARG A 258 5.89 16.95 11.60
CA ARG A 258 6.32 17.76 12.75
C ARG A 258 7.83 17.73 12.98
N THR A 259 8.48 16.58 12.80
CA THR A 259 9.86 16.35 13.23
C THR A 259 10.79 15.82 12.13
N GLY A 260 10.25 15.42 11.00
CA GLY A 260 10.99 14.73 9.94
C GLY A 260 11.33 13.26 10.26
N GLN A 261 10.98 12.77 11.46
CA GLN A 261 11.38 11.44 11.94
C GLN A 261 10.19 10.67 12.48
N PRO A 262 10.14 9.34 12.26
CA PRO A 262 9.13 8.47 12.85
C PRO A 262 9.38 8.23 14.34
N ILE A 263 8.31 7.95 15.06
CA ILE A 263 8.35 7.49 16.45
C ILE A 263 7.78 6.08 16.49
N TYR A 264 8.57 5.13 17.04
CA TYR A 264 8.18 3.74 17.22
C TYR A 264 7.95 3.44 18.70
N PRO A 265 6.81 2.83 19.07
CA PRO A 265 6.68 2.22 20.38
C PRO A 265 7.60 1.01 20.48
N GLN A 266 8.16 0.76 21.67
CA GLN A 266 9.06 -0.37 21.87
C GLN A 266 8.99 -0.89 23.32
N ILE A 267 9.28 -2.17 23.48
CA ILE A 267 9.47 -2.80 24.78
C ILE A 267 10.95 -2.87 25.19
N GLY A 268 11.86 -2.68 24.26
CA GLY A 268 13.32 -2.68 24.49
C GLY A 268 13.89 -4.09 24.65
N VAL A 269 13.51 -5.00 23.73
CA VAL A 269 14.11 -6.35 23.64
C VAL A 269 14.57 -6.63 22.20
N GLN A 270 15.52 -7.54 22.06
CA GLN A 270 15.89 -8.14 20.78
C GLN A 270 15.31 -9.55 20.72
N VAL A 271 14.44 -9.79 19.74
CA VAL A 271 13.81 -11.10 19.55
C VAL A 271 14.38 -11.82 18.33
N SER A 272 14.31 -13.14 18.37
CA SER A 272 14.62 -13.97 17.19
C SER A 272 13.64 -13.68 16.07
N MET A 273 14.18 -13.45 14.87
CA MET A 273 13.37 -13.24 13.67
C MET A 273 13.00 -14.56 12.96
N LYS A 274 13.45 -15.68 13.51
CA LYS A 274 13.05 -17.00 13.01
C LYS A 274 11.63 -17.28 13.44
N ASP A 275 10.77 -17.54 12.47
CA ASP A 275 9.43 -18.06 12.74
C ASP A 275 9.57 -19.52 13.23
N THR A 276 9.19 -19.74 14.47
CA THR A 276 9.14 -21.07 15.08
C THR A 276 7.71 -21.55 15.33
N GLY A 277 6.72 -20.69 15.06
CA GLY A 277 5.28 -20.93 15.34
C GLY A 277 4.93 -20.99 16.84
N ASN A 278 5.92 -20.78 17.73
CA ASN A 278 5.77 -20.96 19.18
C ASN A 278 5.84 -19.65 19.98
N GLY A 279 5.96 -18.51 19.30
CA GLY A 279 6.08 -17.20 19.94
C GLY A 279 7.38 -16.45 19.57
N ALA A 280 7.52 -15.25 20.08
CA ALA A 280 8.68 -14.39 19.91
C ALA A 280 9.66 -14.60 21.08
N THR A 281 10.77 -15.31 20.82
CA THR A 281 11.78 -15.57 21.84
C THR A 281 12.77 -14.42 21.94
N ILE A 282 12.96 -13.89 23.15
CA ILE A 282 14.00 -12.90 23.46
C ILE A 282 15.35 -13.59 23.33
N ALA A 283 16.25 -13.02 22.54
CA ALA A 283 17.57 -13.57 22.31
C ALA A 283 18.37 -13.71 23.62
N GLU A 284 19.18 -14.74 23.75
CA GLU A 284 20.07 -14.90 24.93
C GLU A 284 21.11 -13.78 24.99
N THR A 285 21.60 -13.37 23.82
CA THR A 285 22.55 -12.27 23.67
C THR A 285 22.09 -11.39 22.50
N GLY A 286 22.18 -10.10 22.67
CA GLY A 286 21.84 -9.15 21.60
C GLY A 286 22.90 -9.08 20.52
N ASN A 287 22.57 -8.36 19.44
CA ASN A 287 23.45 -8.15 18.29
C ASN A 287 24.78 -7.53 18.73
N GLY A 288 25.89 -8.10 18.27
CA GLY A 288 27.23 -7.61 18.60
C GLY A 288 27.64 -7.87 20.05
N GLY A 289 26.95 -8.77 20.80
CA GLY A 289 27.26 -9.07 22.19
C GLY A 289 26.63 -8.09 23.20
N SER A 290 25.70 -7.25 22.75
CA SER A 290 24.94 -6.34 23.65
C SER A 290 23.91 -7.09 24.48
N ASP A 291 23.32 -6.41 25.46
CA ASP A 291 22.17 -6.95 26.20
C ASP A 291 20.97 -7.09 25.27
N SER A 292 20.34 -8.26 25.27
CA SER A 292 19.12 -8.53 24.50
C SER A 292 17.87 -7.91 25.13
N VAL A 293 17.93 -7.58 26.40
CA VAL A 293 16.93 -6.79 27.13
C VAL A 293 17.58 -5.47 27.55
N THR A 294 17.09 -4.35 27.03
CA THR A 294 17.66 -3.02 27.31
C THR A 294 17.64 -2.73 28.81
N PRO A 295 18.79 -2.47 29.46
CA PRO A 295 18.83 -2.17 30.88
C PRO A 295 17.93 -0.97 31.24
N ASN A 296 17.11 -1.13 32.30
CA ASN A 296 16.11 -0.13 32.72
C ASN A 296 15.05 0.21 31.64
N GLY A 297 14.99 -0.56 30.56
CA GLY A 297 13.95 -0.45 29.52
C GLY A 297 12.59 -0.94 30.01
N PRO A 298 11.53 -0.76 29.19
CA PRO A 298 10.18 -1.22 29.56
C PRO A 298 10.11 -2.70 29.94
N ALA A 299 10.68 -3.59 29.11
CA ALA A 299 10.70 -5.03 29.37
C ALA A 299 11.48 -5.38 30.63
N ALA A 300 12.67 -4.78 30.84
CA ALA A 300 13.47 -5.01 32.06
C ALA A 300 12.70 -4.62 33.32
N ARG A 301 12.02 -3.46 33.32
CA ARG A 301 11.18 -3.03 34.44
C ARG A 301 10.00 -3.94 34.71
N ALA A 302 9.47 -4.58 33.66
CA ALA A 302 8.38 -5.56 33.75
C ALA A 302 8.87 -6.98 34.11
N GLY A 303 10.18 -7.17 34.27
CA GLY A 303 10.76 -8.45 34.68
C GLY A 303 10.92 -9.49 33.57
N LEU A 304 10.97 -9.07 32.31
CA LEU A 304 11.33 -9.95 31.21
C LEU A 304 12.85 -10.18 31.20
N HIS A 305 13.26 -11.40 30.79
CA HIS A 305 14.65 -11.82 30.74
C HIS A 305 15.00 -12.43 29.37
N PRO A 306 16.29 -12.52 29.02
CA PRO A 306 16.74 -13.35 27.90
C PRO A 306 16.19 -14.78 27.99
N GLY A 307 15.82 -15.38 26.86
CA GLY A 307 15.24 -16.71 26.77
C GLY A 307 13.72 -16.78 27.00
N ASP A 308 13.06 -15.71 27.46
CA ASP A 308 11.60 -15.68 27.54
C ASP A 308 10.99 -15.76 26.15
N THR A 309 9.94 -16.55 25.99
CA THR A 309 9.17 -16.64 24.73
C THR A 309 7.81 -16.00 24.89
N ILE A 310 7.63 -14.85 24.26
CA ILE A 310 6.36 -14.09 24.29
C ILE A 310 5.36 -14.80 23.38
N THR A 311 4.21 -15.17 23.94
CA THR A 311 3.16 -15.96 23.27
C THR A 311 1.86 -15.18 23.04
N LYS A 312 1.64 -14.07 23.82
CA LYS A 312 0.50 -13.17 23.57
C LYS A 312 0.90 -11.73 23.92
N LEU A 313 0.26 -10.79 23.20
CA LEU A 313 0.19 -9.38 23.52
C LEU A 313 -1.29 -9.03 23.65
N ASP A 314 -1.72 -8.64 24.85
CA ASP A 314 -3.13 -8.54 25.22
C ASP A 314 -3.89 -9.81 24.79
N ASP A 315 -4.89 -9.71 23.93
CA ASP A 315 -5.66 -10.85 23.44
C ASP A 315 -5.09 -11.47 22.14
N THR A 316 -4.05 -10.84 21.55
CA THR A 316 -3.47 -11.29 20.27
C THR A 316 -2.41 -12.36 20.51
N VAL A 317 -2.54 -13.50 19.81
CA VAL A 317 -1.53 -14.56 19.83
C VAL A 317 -0.30 -14.11 19.05
N ILE A 318 0.86 -14.28 19.66
CA ILE A 318 2.17 -14.00 19.05
C ILE A 318 2.80 -15.34 18.68
N ASP A 319 3.02 -15.57 17.40
CA ASP A 319 3.64 -16.77 16.84
C ASP A 319 5.11 -16.59 16.47
N SER A 320 5.53 -15.32 16.26
CA SER A 320 6.86 -15.00 15.77
C SER A 320 7.33 -13.61 16.20
N GLY A 321 8.62 -13.32 16.00
CA GLY A 321 9.21 -11.99 16.20
C GLY A 321 8.57 -10.92 15.32
N PRO A 322 8.39 -11.15 14.01
CA PRO A 322 7.63 -10.25 13.12
C PRO A 322 6.23 -9.91 13.63
N THR A 323 5.46 -10.89 14.10
CA THR A 323 4.12 -10.69 14.67
C THR A 323 4.18 -9.78 15.91
N LEU A 324 5.12 -10.03 16.82
CA LEU A 324 5.30 -9.19 18.00
C LEU A 324 5.60 -7.73 17.63
N ILE A 325 6.50 -7.51 16.67
CA ILE A 325 6.86 -6.16 16.23
C ILE A 325 5.66 -5.46 15.60
N SER A 326 4.94 -6.13 14.70
CA SER A 326 3.77 -5.55 14.02
C SER A 326 2.67 -5.18 15.01
N GLU A 327 2.44 -6.01 16.04
CA GLU A 327 1.45 -5.73 17.09
C GLU A 327 1.88 -4.55 17.98
N ILE A 328 3.12 -4.53 18.46
CA ILE A 328 3.63 -3.39 19.25
C ILE A 328 3.46 -2.09 18.47
N TRP A 329 3.69 -2.09 17.17
CA TRP A 329 3.63 -0.88 16.34
C TRP A 329 2.23 -0.37 16.05
N GLN A 330 1.17 -1.11 16.37
CA GLN A 330 -0.19 -0.58 16.38
C GLN A 330 -0.44 0.39 17.55
N HIS A 331 0.25 0.19 18.65
CA HIS A 331 0.15 1.01 19.86
C HIS A 331 0.90 2.34 19.73
N LYS A 332 0.83 3.14 20.80
CA LYS A 332 1.55 4.41 20.94
C LYS A 332 2.57 4.29 22.08
N PRO A 333 3.66 5.06 22.04
CA PRO A 333 4.50 5.22 23.22
C PRO A 333 3.67 5.68 24.42
N GLY A 334 3.90 5.04 25.58
CA GLY A 334 3.17 5.26 26.80
C GLY A 334 1.94 4.37 27.01
N ASP A 335 1.46 3.67 25.98
CA ASP A 335 0.38 2.69 26.14
C ASP A 335 0.84 1.55 27.05
N LYS A 336 -0.09 1.00 27.83
CA LYS A 336 0.11 -0.19 28.66
C LYS A 336 -0.42 -1.39 27.91
N ILE A 337 0.40 -2.43 27.81
CA ILE A 337 0.09 -3.72 27.22
C ILE A 337 0.35 -4.84 28.21
N THR A 338 -0.34 -5.96 28.05
CA THR A 338 -0.08 -7.18 28.83
C THR A 338 0.64 -8.18 27.95
N LEU A 339 1.84 -8.60 28.35
CA LEU A 339 2.56 -9.68 27.67
C LEU A 339 2.36 -10.98 28.45
N THR A 340 1.95 -12.04 27.72
CA THR A 340 2.01 -13.43 28.22
C THR A 340 3.24 -14.09 27.61
N PHE A 341 4.03 -14.73 28.45
CA PHE A 341 5.29 -15.36 28.02
C PHE A 341 5.59 -16.67 28.77
N GLN A 342 6.37 -17.53 28.15
CA GLN A 342 6.88 -18.78 28.72
C GLN A 342 8.29 -18.57 29.23
N ARG A 343 8.53 -19.01 30.47
CA ARG A 343 9.85 -19.08 31.12
C ARG A 343 10.01 -20.42 31.83
N ASN A 344 11.01 -21.21 31.46
CA ASN A 344 11.24 -22.55 32.04
C ASN A 344 9.99 -23.46 31.99
N GLY A 345 9.25 -23.40 30.88
CA GLY A 345 8.03 -24.19 30.68
C GLY A 345 6.81 -23.75 31.49
N LYS A 346 6.87 -22.59 32.15
CA LYS A 346 5.74 -22.01 32.90
C LYS A 346 5.28 -20.72 32.26
N GLU A 347 3.98 -20.52 32.22
CA GLU A 347 3.35 -19.30 31.73
C GLU A 347 3.40 -18.20 32.80
N HIS A 348 3.73 -17.00 32.37
CA HIS A 348 3.79 -15.77 33.17
C HIS A 348 3.11 -14.64 32.42
N THR A 349 2.71 -13.60 33.14
CA THR A 349 2.18 -12.35 32.58
C THR A 349 2.92 -11.16 33.15
N ALA A 350 3.09 -10.10 32.34
CA ALA A 350 3.66 -8.85 32.79
C ALA A 350 2.96 -7.66 32.09
N GLU A 351 2.65 -6.62 32.87
CA GLU A 351 2.20 -5.32 32.33
C GLU A 351 3.44 -4.52 31.92
N VAL A 352 3.47 -4.06 30.68
CA VAL A 352 4.57 -3.27 30.10
C VAL A 352 4.04 -1.93 29.64
N THR A 353 4.63 -0.83 30.12
CA THR A 353 4.39 0.50 29.55
C THR A 353 5.37 0.72 28.42
N LEU A 354 4.85 0.93 27.20
CA LEU A 354 5.67 1.09 26.00
C LEU A 354 6.56 2.33 26.06
N GLY A 355 7.83 2.15 25.78
CA GLY A 355 8.79 3.22 25.54
C GLY A 355 8.70 3.72 24.11
N GLN A 356 9.63 4.59 23.72
CA GLN A 356 9.72 5.10 22.35
C GLN A 356 11.14 4.97 21.79
N ARG A 357 11.21 4.82 20.46
CA ARG A 357 12.41 4.97 19.65
C ARG A 357 12.11 5.99 18.55
N THR A 358 13.01 6.95 18.36
CA THR A 358 12.88 7.97 17.32
C THR A 358 13.85 7.66 16.17
N GLY A 359 13.37 7.76 14.94
CA GLY A 359 14.15 7.44 13.74
C GLY A 359 14.19 5.94 13.41
N ASP A 360 14.72 5.62 12.24
CA ASP A 360 14.83 4.25 11.71
C ASP A 360 16.12 3.52 12.12
N LYS A 361 17.00 4.19 12.90
CA LYS A 361 18.29 3.64 13.38
C LYS A 361 18.16 3.05 14.77
#